data_c2c14b916de0d9b26e3c8262189cbdc3
#
_entry.id   c2c14b916de0d9b26e3c8262189cbdc3
#
_cell.length_a   1.000
_cell.length_b   1.000
_cell.length_c   1.000
_cell.angle_alpha   90.00
_cell.angle_beta   90.00
_cell.angle_gamma   90.00
#
_symmetry.space_group_name_H-M   'P 1'
#
loop_
_entity.id
_entity.type
_entity.pdbx_description
1 polymer ?
#
loop_
_entity_poly.entity_id
_entity_poly.type
_entity_poly.pdbx_seq_one_letter_code
_entity_poly.pdbx_strand_id
1 'polypeptide(L)'
;VLVVTVVLLLATGIIWFQALKPVAAESTGCNTPGPAPSTQTQTSRTKTPTTTFGGAPSTTSKKATTSSSATRKGPTTLGTLTDKNTLASVRPAPPAGITLNVFNASQQRGMAKTMSDELRNVGFASIGAVDNDPLYPAGDLRCVGEIRYGAAGVAGARTALIMMPCAQLVVDSRVDDSVDMAIGARFEFADTPETVKTELKAISEAATPPAVIDGRTLAPRSTMPIPPLPTAACAS
;
A
#
# COMPACT_ATOMS: atom_id res chain seq x y z
N VAL A 1 -23.25 52.63 -30.09
CA VAL A 1 -21.92 51.93 -30.20
C VAL A 1 -21.33 51.75 -28.80
N LEU A 2 -21.25 52.74 -27.94
CA LEU A 2 -20.59 52.68 -26.63
C LEU A 2 -21.28 51.65 -25.69
N VAL A 3 -22.59 51.54 -25.67
CA VAL A 3 -23.34 50.58 -24.83
C VAL A 3 -23.07 49.13 -25.27
N VAL A 4 -23.01 48.89 -26.59
CA VAL A 4 -22.73 47.55 -27.13
C VAL A 4 -21.33 47.09 -26.78
N THR A 5 -20.33 47.97 -26.84
CA THR A 5 -18.94 47.64 -26.48
C THR A 5 -18.80 47.31 -24.99
N VAL A 6 -19.50 48.06 -24.11
CA VAL A 6 -19.50 47.77 -22.66
C VAL A 6 -20.12 46.40 -22.34
N VAL A 7 -21.25 46.09 -22.97
CA VAL A 7 -21.93 44.78 -22.82
C VAL A 7 -21.03 43.63 -23.27
N LEU A 8 -20.36 43.78 -24.42
CA LEU A 8 -19.43 42.78 -24.91
C LEU A 8 -18.23 42.56 -23.98
N LEU A 9 -17.67 43.64 -23.42
CA LEU A 9 -16.54 43.53 -22.44
C LEU A 9 -16.99 42.87 -21.14
N LEU A 10 -18.18 43.15 -20.64
CA LEU A 10 -18.73 42.50 -19.46
C LEU A 10 -19.00 41.00 -19.73
N ALA A 11 -19.57 40.64 -20.89
CA ALA A 11 -19.81 39.27 -21.25
C ALA A 11 -18.50 38.48 -21.40
N THR A 12 -17.50 39.07 -22.05
CA THR A 12 -16.15 38.45 -22.15
C THR A 12 -15.49 38.29 -20.78
N GLY A 13 -15.59 39.28 -19.91
CA GLY A 13 -15.07 39.21 -18.54
C GLY A 13 -15.72 38.09 -17.72
N ILE A 14 -17.04 37.89 -17.85
CA ILE A 14 -17.75 36.80 -17.16
C ILE A 14 -17.33 35.43 -17.72
N ILE A 15 -17.16 35.28 -19.02
CA ILE A 15 -16.71 34.05 -19.65
C ILE A 15 -15.27 33.69 -19.18
N TRP A 16 -14.37 34.67 -19.17
CA TRP A 16 -13.02 34.49 -18.66
C TRP A 16 -12.98 34.15 -17.16
N PHE A 17 -13.81 34.80 -16.35
CA PHE A 17 -13.91 34.53 -14.93
C PHE A 17 -14.46 33.11 -14.66
N GLN A 18 -15.36 32.60 -15.48
CA GLN A 18 -15.85 31.23 -15.40
C GLN A 18 -14.80 30.20 -15.87
N ALA A 19 -14.05 30.54 -16.92
CA ALA A 19 -12.96 29.70 -17.44
C ALA A 19 -11.74 29.63 -16.53
N LEU A 20 -11.52 30.68 -15.72
CA LEU A 20 -10.42 30.74 -14.74
C LEU A 20 -10.85 30.30 -13.34
N LYS A 21 -12.09 29.85 -13.11
CA LYS A 21 -12.41 29.15 -11.88
C LYS A 21 -11.46 27.97 -11.79
N PRO A 22 -10.63 27.87 -10.72
CA PRO A 22 -9.87 26.65 -10.52
C PRO A 22 -10.88 25.52 -10.53
N VAL A 23 -10.73 24.59 -11.48
CA VAL A 23 -11.40 23.29 -11.39
C VAL A 23 -11.04 22.83 -9.99
N ALA A 24 -12.04 22.67 -9.12
CA ALA A 24 -11.80 22.13 -7.79
C ALA A 24 -10.94 20.90 -8.02
N ALA A 25 -9.69 20.96 -7.57
CA ALA A 25 -8.78 19.83 -7.73
C ALA A 25 -9.55 18.64 -7.21
N GLU A 26 -9.94 17.73 -8.12
CA GLU A 26 -10.53 16.46 -7.72
C GLU A 26 -9.59 15.93 -6.67
N SER A 27 -10.10 15.76 -5.47
CA SER A 27 -9.28 15.41 -4.32
C SER A 27 -8.43 14.22 -4.74
N THR A 28 -7.11 14.40 -4.81
CA THR A 28 -6.14 13.34 -5.08
C THR A 28 -6.19 12.26 -4.00
N GLY A 29 -7.13 12.42 -3.08
CA GLY A 29 -7.39 11.54 -1.98
C GLY A 29 -7.97 10.20 -2.41
N CYS A 30 -7.63 9.17 -1.66
CA CYS A 30 -8.26 7.87 -1.80
C CYS A 30 -9.74 7.95 -1.41
N ASN A 31 -10.57 7.18 -2.09
CA ASN A 31 -11.95 6.98 -1.67
C ASN A 31 -12.00 6.05 -0.45
N THR A 32 -13.04 6.16 0.35
CA THR A 32 -13.31 5.20 1.43
C THR A 32 -13.81 3.87 0.86
N PRO A 33 -13.54 2.73 1.54
CA PRO A 33 -14.06 1.43 1.14
C PRO A 33 -15.57 1.45 1.02
N GLY A 34 -16.09 0.81 -0.02
CA GLY A 34 -17.51 0.56 -0.18
C GLY A 34 -18.04 -0.41 0.89
N PRO A 35 -19.37 -0.59 1.01
CA PRO A 35 -19.93 -1.62 1.87
C PRO A 35 -19.43 -3.00 1.42
N ALA A 36 -19.04 -3.84 2.40
CA ALA A 36 -18.61 -5.20 2.11
C ALA A 36 -19.67 -5.92 1.26
N PRO A 37 -19.30 -6.65 0.21
CA PRO A 37 -20.26 -7.41 -0.58
C PRO A 37 -21.02 -8.35 0.35
N SER A 38 -22.34 -8.23 0.37
CA SER A 38 -23.20 -9.11 1.13
C SER A 38 -22.95 -10.54 0.66
N THR A 39 -22.47 -11.40 1.55
CA THR A 39 -22.33 -12.82 1.27
C THR A 39 -23.76 -13.37 1.04
N GLN A 40 -24.20 -13.36 -0.22
CA GLN A 40 -25.39 -14.11 -0.57
C GLN A 40 -25.04 -15.59 -0.37
N THR A 41 -25.55 -16.14 0.68
CA THR A 41 -25.57 -17.60 0.90
C THR A 41 -26.28 -18.19 -0.32
N GLN A 42 -25.51 -18.65 -1.31
CA GLN A 42 -26.05 -19.48 -2.38
C GLN A 42 -26.55 -20.75 -1.72
N THR A 43 -27.85 -20.79 -1.46
CA THR A 43 -28.55 -22.02 -1.15
C THR A 43 -28.45 -22.92 -2.37
N SER A 44 -27.42 -23.76 -2.40
CA SER A 44 -27.28 -24.81 -3.41
C SER A 44 -28.50 -25.73 -3.29
N ARG A 45 -29.43 -25.56 -4.23
CA ARG A 45 -30.48 -26.56 -4.45
C ARG A 45 -29.79 -27.80 -5.04
N THR A 46 -29.46 -28.72 -4.16
CA THR A 46 -29.02 -30.06 -4.53
C THR A 46 -30.21 -30.75 -5.26
N LYS A 47 -30.09 -30.85 -6.58
CA LYS A 47 -30.87 -31.84 -7.34
C LYS A 47 -30.00 -33.09 -7.41
N THR A 48 -30.39 -34.10 -6.67
CA THR A 48 -29.86 -35.46 -6.75
C THR A 48 -30.32 -36.13 -8.05
N PRO A 49 -29.42 -36.75 -8.82
CA PRO A 49 -29.77 -37.93 -9.55
C PRO A 49 -29.03 -39.12 -8.97
N THR A 50 -29.78 -40.06 -8.49
CA THR A 50 -29.39 -41.43 -8.17
C THR A 50 -28.86 -42.15 -9.41
N THR A 51 -27.64 -42.64 -9.37
CA THR A 51 -27.24 -43.79 -10.17
C THR A 51 -26.20 -44.60 -9.42
N THR A 52 -26.59 -45.79 -9.05
CA THR A 52 -25.82 -46.83 -8.41
C THR A 52 -24.84 -47.47 -9.45
N PHE A 53 -23.55 -47.55 -9.13
CA PHE A 53 -22.70 -48.66 -9.55
C PHE A 53 -21.55 -48.86 -8.58
N GLY A 54 -21.38 -50.09 -8.11
CA GLY A 54 -20.41 -50.47 -7.09
C GLY A 54 -19.00 -50.68 -7.62
N GLY A 55 -18.05 -50.72 -6.69
CA GLY A 55 -16.65 -51.08 -6.92
C GLY A 55 -15.76 -50.57 -5.79
N ALA A 56 -15.41 -51.45 -4.85
CA ALA A 56 -14.49 -51.23 -3.73
C ALA A 56 -13.01 -51.42 -4.18
N PRO A 57 -12.02 -51.36 -3.26
CA PRO A 57 -11.38 -50.15 -2.74
C PRO A 57 -9.86 -50.15 -3.09
N SER A 58 -9.23 -49.01 -3.09
CA SER A 58 -7.77 -48.94 -3.01
C SER A 58 -7.36 -47.74 -2.12
N THR A 59 -6.84 -48.10 -0.98
CA THR A 59 -6.16 -47.28 -0.02
C THR A 59 -4.85 -46.73 -0.62
N THR A 60 -4.72 -45.40 -0.66
CA THR A 60 -3.41 -44.74 -0.58
C THR A 60 -3.58 -43.41 0.10
N SER A 61 -3.25 -43.41 1.39
CA SER A 61 -3.16 -42.25 2.24
C SER A 61 -2.00 -41.36 1.78
N LYS A 62 -2.27 -40.27 1.09
CA LYS A 62 -1.32 -39.17 0.98
C LYS A 62 -1.62 -38.17 2.09
N LYS A 63 -0.73 -38.17 3.07
CA LYS A 63 -0.66 -37.18 4.15
C LYS A 63 -0.56 -35.79 3.54
N ALA A 64 -1.68 -35.06 3.47
CA ALA A 64 -1.68 -33.66 3.17
C ALA A 64 -1.05 -32.93 4.36
N THR A 65 0.14 -32.40 4.15
CA THR A 65 0.75 -31.45 5.07
C THR A 65 -0.08 -30.17 4.98
N THR A 66 -0.98 -30.00 5.93
CA THR A 66 -1.70 -28.75 6.11
C THR A 66 -0.71 -27.70 6.59
N SER A 67 -0.20 -26.91 5.66
CA SER A 67 0.48 -25.66 5.98
C SER A 67 -0.60 -24.74 6.55
N SER A 68 -0.67 -24.64 7.87
CA SER A 68 -1.48 -23.64 8.55
C SER A 68 -0.84 -22.27 8.29
N SER A 69 -1.16 -21.65 7.16
CA SER A 69 -1.03 -20.21 7.03
C SER A 69 -1.97 -19.59 8.06
N ALA A 70 -1.41 -19.17 9.20
CA ALA A 70 -2.13 -18.32 10.13
C ALA A 70 -2.47 -17.04 9.38
N THR A 71 -3.69 -16.97 8.85
CA THR A 71 -4.26 -15.76 8.26
C THR A 71 -4.30 -14.72 9.37
N ARG A 72 -3.30 -13.84 9.42
CA ARG A 72 -3.37 -12.65 10.26
C ARG A 72 -4.56 -11.84 9.76
N LYS A 73 -5.59 -11.81 10.58
CA LYS A 73 -6.78 -11.02 10.31
C LYS A 73 -6.40 -9.56 10.57
N GLY A 74 -6.01 -8.84 9.52
CA GLY A 74 -5.78 -7.40 9.57
C GLY A 74 -7.06 -6.67 9.97
N PRO A 75 -6.98 -5.34 10.23
CA PRO A 75 -8.16 -4.54 10.52
C PRO A 75 -9.23 -4.74 9.45
N THR A 76 -10.48 -4.88 9.87
CA THR A 76 -11.63 -5.05 8.98
C THR A 76 -12.25 -3.71 8.54
N THR A 77 -11.72 -2.62 9.07
CA THR A 77 -12.18 -1.26 8.78
C THR A 77 -10.99 -0.36 8.48
N LEU A 78 -11.21 0.60 7.57
CA LEU A 78 -10.22 1.63 7.31
C LEU A 78 -10.01 2.46 8.59
N GLY A 79 -8.74 2.75 8.89
CA GLY A 79 -8.36 3.61 10.00
C GLY A 79 -8.59 5.10 9.70
N THR A 80 -7.81 5.95 10.32
CA THR A 80 -7.88 7.41 10.17
C THR A 80 -6.79 7.88 9.21
N LEU A 81 -7.17 8.69 8.22
CA LEU A 81 -6.22 9.36 7.34
C LEU A 81 -5.33 10.31 8.15
N THR A 82 -4.05 10.33 7.84
CA THR A 82 -3.09 11.21 8.48
C THR A 82 -2.18 11.89 7.46
N ASP A 83 -1.66 13.05 7.84
CA ASP A 83 -0.74 13.81 6.99
C ASP A 83 0.65 13.15 6.97
N LYS A 84 1.31 13.18 5.82
CA LYS A 84 2.67 12.64 5.64
C LYS A 84 3.70 13.34 6.54
N ASN A 85 3.49 14.61 6.86
CA ASN A 85 4.37 15.37 7.74
C ASN A 85 4.45 14.78 9.15
N THR A 86 3.47 13.98 9.59
CA THR A 86 3.53 13.23 10.85
C THR A 86 4.73 12.27 10.90
N LEU A 87 5.21 11.83 9.74
CA LEU A 87 6.37 10.95 9.62
C LEU A 87 7.70 11.71 9.36
N ALA A 88 7.70 13.04 9.26
CA ALA A 88 8.87 13.83 8.90
C ALA A 88 10.04 13.67 9.90
N SER A 89 9.73 13.57 11.19
CA SER A 89 10.72 13.36 12.26
C SER A 89 10.94 11.88 12.62
N VAL A 90 10.25 10.97 11.94
CA VAL A 90 10.35 9.53 12.20
C VAL A 90 11.55 8.96 11.48
N ARG A 91 12.42 8.27 12.22
CA ARG A 91 13.52 7.51 11.60
C ARG A 91 12.96 6.29 10.89
N PRO A 92 13.24 6.10 9.58
CA PRO A 92 12.81 4.93 8.86
C PRO A 92 13.44 3.65 9.43
N ALA A 93 12.66 2.58 9.48
CA ALA A 93 13.16 1.25 9.83
C ALA A 93 13.94 0.63 8.66
N PRO A 94 14.94 -0.23 8.92
CA PRO A 94 15.61 -0.97 7.85
C PRO A 94 14.60 -1.88 7.14
N PRO A 95 14.61 -1.94 5.79
CA PRO A 95 13.64 -2.73 5.01
C PRO A 95 13.52 -4.19 5.46
N ALA A 96 14.64 -4.84 5.79
CA ALA A 96 14.66 -6.24 6.22
C ALA A 96 13.94 -6.48 7.55
N GLY A 97 13.77 -5.46 8.38
CA GLY A 97 13.11 -5.54 9.69
C GLY A 97 11.62 -5.24 9.65
N ILE A 98 11.04 -4.94 8.48
CA ILE A 98 9.64 -4.56 8.34
C ILE A 98 8.80 -5.75 7.91
N THR A 99 7.76 -6.08 8.67
CA THR A 99 6.71 -6.99 8.22
C THR A 99 5.75 -6.22 7.31
N LEU A 100 5.84 -6.44 5.99
CA LEU A 100 5.07 -5.71 5.01
C LEU A 100 4.09 -6.63 4.28
N ASN A 101 2.80 -6.33 4.33
CA ASN A 101 1.80 -6.96 3.48
C ASN A 101 1.58 -6.11 2.23
N VAL A 102 1.32 -6.76 1.11
CA VAL A 102 1.08 -6.07 -0.16
C VAL A 102 -0.28 -6.49 -0.71
N PHE A 103 -1.18 -5.54 -0.81
CA PHE A 103 -2.54 -5.78 -1.25
C PHE A 103 -2.84 -5.10 -2.57
N ASN A 104 -3.52 -5.81 -3.45
CA ASN A 104 -4.05 -5.24 -4.68
C ASN A 104 -5.46 -4.69 -4.42
N ALA A 105 -5.57 -3.39 -4.33
CA ALA A 105 -6.83 -2.66 -4.19
C ALA A 105 -7.30 -2.07 -5.55
N SER A 106 -6.72 -2.54 -6.66
CA SER A 106 -7.06 -2.16 -8.04
C SER A 106 -7.63 -3.34 -8.81
N GLN A 107 -8.21 -3.06 -9.98
CA GLN A 107 -8.68 -4.10 -10.89
C GLN A 107 -7.56 -4.68 -11.78
N GLN A 108 -6.36 -4.14 -11.69
CA GLN A 108 -5.19 -4.62 -12.43
C GLN A 108 -4.63 -5.88 -11.80
N ARG A 109 -4.69 -6.99 -12.52
CA ARG A 109 -4.22 -8.28 -11.99
C ARG A 109 -2.71 -8.31 -11.80
N GLY A 110 -2.26 -8.96 -10.73
CA GLY A 110 -0.84 -9.23 -10.48
C GLY A 110 -0.06 -8.08 -9.85
N MET A 111 -0.66 -6.90 -9.63
CA MET A 111 0.04 -5.73 -9.09
C MET A 111 0.69 -5.99 -7.74
N ALA A 112 -0.01 -6.64 -6.80
CA ALA A 112 0.56 -6.98 -5.50
C ALA A 112 1.78 -7.90 -5.63
N LYS A 113 1.73 -8.89 -6.54
CA LYS A 113 2.87 -9.78 -6.78
C LYS A 113 4.05 -9.01 -7.36
N THR A 114 3.83 -8.22 -8.39
CA THR A 114 4.90 -7.43 -9.03
C THR A 114 5.56 -6.49 -8.02
N MET A 115 4.77 -5.77 -7.22
CA MET A 115 5.30 -4.90 -6.17
C MET A 115 6.05 -5.70 -5.11
N SER A 116 5.55 -6.87 -4.68
CA SER A 116 6.22 -7.68 -3.67
C SER A 116 7.56 -8.22 -4.15
N ASP A 117 7.68 -8.55 -5.43
CA ASP A 117 8.94 -8.99 -6.03
C ASP A 117 9.95 -7.83 -6.06
N GLU A 118 9.51 -6.61 -6.43
CA GLU A 118 10.36 -5.42 -6.40
C GLU A 118 10.80 -5.04 -4.98
N LEU A 119 9.89 -5.11 -4.00
CA LEU A 119 10.22 -4.87 -2.60
C LEU A 119 11.31 -5.83 -2.10
N ARG A 120 11.26 -7.11 -2.49
CA ARG A 120 12.33 -8.07 -2.17
C ARG A 120 13.66 -7.67 -2.81
N ASN A 121 13.64 -7.21 -4.05
CA ASN A 121 14.83 -6.76 -4.78
C ASN A 121 15.54 -5.60 -4.07
N VAL A 122 14.78 -4.74 -3.40
CA VAL A 122 15.33 -3.57 -2.67
C VAL A 122 15.52 -3.81 -1.17
N GLY A 123 15.38 -5.07 -0.71
CA GLY A 123 15.82 -5.49 0.62
C GLY A 123 14.73 -5.71 1.67
N PHE A 124 13.44 -5.70 1.30
CA PHE A 124 12.38 -6.12 2.21
C PHE A 124 12.37 -7.64 2.32
N ALA A 125 12.79 -8.17 3.47
CA ALA A 125 12.93 -9.61 3.68
C ALA A 125 11.62 -10.27 4.17
N SER A 126 10.80 -9.53 4.91
CA SER A 126 9.60 -10.08 5.56
C SER A 126 8.33 -9.60 4.85
N ILE A 127 8.11 -10.10 3.62
CA ILE A 127 6.84 -9.89 2.91
C ILE A 127 5.83 -10.92 3.40
N GLY A 128 4.76 -10.43 4.02
CA GLY A 128 3.67 -11.23 4.56
C GLY A 128 2.62 -11.61 3.50
N ALA A 129 1.39 -11.16 3.69
CA ALA A 129 0.32 -11.43 2.73
C ALA A 129 0.57 -10.68 1.39
N VAL A 130 0.34 -11.39 0.28
CA VAL A 130 0.34 -10.83 -1.08
C VAL A 130 -0.95 -11.29 -1.74
N ASP A 131 -1.99 -10.45 -1.70
CA ASP A 131 -3.35 -10.84 -2.10
C ASP A 131 -4.17 -9.62 -2.56
N ASN A 132 -5.43 -9.84 -2.89
CA ASN A 132 -6.39 -8.77 -3.10
C ASN A 132 -6.73 -8.08 -1.77
N ASP A 133 -7.00 -6.79 -1.85
CA ASP A 133 -7.27 -6.00 -0.65
C ASP A 133 -8.62 -6.35 -0.03
N PRO A 134 -8.66 -6.79 1.23
CA PRO A 134 -9.92 -7.13 1.89
C PRO A 134 -10.83 -5.92 2.17
N LEU A 135 -10.27 -4.71 2.24
CA LEU A 135 -11.03 -3.47 2.42
C LEU A 135 -11.61 -2.95 1.09
N TYR A 136 -10.97 -3.28 -0.04
CA TYR A 136 -11.41 -2.91 -1.38
C TYR A 136 -11.66 -4.15 -2.24
N PRO A 137 -12.62 -5.02 -1.89
CA PRO A 137 -12.82 -6.29 -2.57
C PRO A 137 -13.26 -6.13 -4.04
N ALA A 138 -13.79 -4.96 -4.42
CA ALA A 138 -14.10 -4.61 -5.79
C ALA A 138 -12.88 -4.09 -6.58
N GLY A 139 -11.73 -3.90 -5.94
CA GLY A 139 -10.54 -3.31 -6.56
C GLY A 139 -10.77 -1.85 -6.96
N ASP A 140 -11.47 -1.09 -6.15
CA ASP A 140 -11.97 0.24 -6.47
C ASP A 140 -11.29 1.37 -5.68
N LEU A 141 -10.09 1.13 -5.13
CA LEU A 141 -9.27 2.18 -4.55
C LEU A 141 -8.76 3.12 -5.65
N ARG A 142 -9.28 4.36 -5.69
CA ARG A 142 -9.12 5.28 -6.84
C ARG A 142 -7.83 6.08 -6.86
N CYS A 143 -7.05 6.09 -5.78
CA CYS A 143 -5.78 6.80 -5.71
C CYS A 143 -4.60 5.92 -6.12
N VAL A 144 -3.36 6.41 -5.89
CA VAL A 144 -2.14 5.64 -6.08
C VAL A 144 -2.07 4.47 -5.09
N GLY A 145 -2.44 4.68 -3.84
CA GLY A 145 -2.48 3.63 -2.83
C GLY A 145 -2.54 4.16 -1.41
N GLU A 146 -2.59 3.22 -0.47
CA GLU A 146 -2.60 3.50 0.96
C GLU A 146 -1.48 2.73 1.66
N ILE A 147 -0.84 3.38 2.63
CA ILE A 147 0.05 2.74 3.61
C ILE A 147 -0.68 2.75 4.94
N ARG A 148 -1.06 1.58 5.42
CA ARG A 148 -1.83 1.38 6.66
C ARG A 148 -0.94 0.80 7.74
N TYR A 149 -0.99 1.38 8.93
CA TYR A 149 -0.12 0.98 10.03
C TYR A 149 -0.74 1.34 11.39
N GLY A 150 -0.32 0.63 12.42
CA GLY A 150 -0.63 0.95 13.81
C GLY A 150 0.49 1.76 14.46
N ALA A 151 0.30 2.09 15.73
CA ALA A 151 1.28 2.87 16.50
C ALA A 151 2.68 2.23 16.54
N ALA A 152 2.78 0.90 16.54
CA ALA A 152 4.06 0.19 16.52
C ALA A 152 4.73 0.18 15.12
N GLY A 153 3.95 0.33 14.04
CA GLY A 153 4.42 0.27 12.65
C GLY A 153 4.91 1.60 12.07
N VAL A 154 4.96 2.67 12.84
CA VAL A 154 5.27 4.04 12.36
C VAL A 154 6.59 4.11 11.59
N ALA A 155 7.66 3.49 12.10
CA ALA A 155 8.97 3.49 11.45
C ALA A 155 8.97 2.67 10.14
N GLY A 156 8.22 1.56 10.10
CA GLY A 156 8.00 0.76 8.90
C GLY A 156 7.20 1.53 7.84
N ALA A 157 6.14 2.22 8.24
CA ALA A 157 5.34 3.07 7.37
C ALA A 157 6.18 4.19 6.74
N ARG A 158 7.12 4.78 7.54
CA ARG A 158 8.06 5.78 7.02
C ARG A 158 8.94 5.22 5.90
N THR A 159 9.40 3.97 6.02
CA THR A 159 10.19 3.30 4.96
C THR A 159 9.31 2.92 3.77
N ALA A 160 8.11 2.39 4.01
CA ALA A 160 7.15 2.06 2.94
C ALA A 160 6.78 3.29 2.10
N LEU A 161 6.71 4.47 2.74
CA LEU A 161 6.46 5.74 2.03
C LEU A 161 7.58 6.12 1.05
N ILE A 162 8.82 5.66 1.26
CA ILE A 162 9.92 5.85 0.29
C ILE A 162 9.62 5.10 -1.01
N MET A 163 9.03 3.90 -0.90
CA MET A 163 8.67 3.08 -2.06
C MET A 163 7.41 3.57 -2.79
N MET A 164 6.48 4.17 -2.06
CA MET A 164 5.22 4.67 -2.64
C MET A 164 4.93 6.09 -2.13
N PRO A 165 5.68 7.10 -2.60
CA PRO A 165 5.63 8.47 -2.06
C PRO A 165 4.27 9.16 -2.25
N CYS A 166 3.46 8.71 -3.20
CA CYS A 166 2.12 9.23 -3.47
C CYS A 166 0.99 8.51 -2.72
N ALA A 167 1.32 7.49 -1.91
CA ALA A 167 0.32 6.82 -1.10
C ALA A 167 -0.25 7.73 -0.02
N GLN A 168 -1.51 7.53 0.34
CA GLN A 168 -2.09 8.09 1.56
C GLN A 168 -1.65 7.28 2.78
N LEU A 169 -1.52 7.96 3.91
CA LEU A 169 -1.22 7.32 5.19
C LEU A 169 -2.51 7.11 5.97
N VAL A 170 -2.67 5.90 6.50
CA VAL A 170 -3.83 5.52 7.30
C VAL A 170 -3.36 4.88 8.60
N VAL A 171 -3.71 5.49 9.72
CA VAL A 171 -3.45 4.91 11.05
C VAL A 171 -4.63 4.07 11.45
N ASP A 172 -4.39 2.80 11.76
CA ASP A 172 -5.41 1.86 12.20
C ASP A 172 -5.16 1.34 13.64
N SER A 173 -6.03 0.47 14.12
CA SER A 173 -6.00 -0.03 15.49
C SER A 173 -5.15 -1.29 15.70
N ARG A 174 -4.32 -1.69 14.71
CA ARG A 174 -3.42 -2.84 14.89
C ARG A 174 -2.42 -2.57 16.01
N VAL A 175 -2.08 -3.61 16.74
CA VAL A 175 -1.13 -3.53 17.86
C VAL A 175 0.27 -3.99 17.48
N ASP A 176 0.39 -4.74 16.39
CA ASP A 176 1.67 -5.19 15.87
C ASP A 176 2.35 -4.11 15.00
N ASP A 177 3.59 -4.34 14.62
CA ASP A 177 4.43 -3.43 13.83
C ASP A 177 4.28 -3.64 12.32
N SER A 178 3.34 -4.49 11.89
CA SER A 178 3.12 -4.74 10.47
C SER A 178 2.60 -3.49 9.76
N VAL A 179 2.95 -3.40 8.48
CA VAL A 179 2.51 -2.35 7.57
C VAL A 179 1.81 -2.99 6.38
N ASP A 180 0.69 -2.43 5.95
CA ASP A 180 0.03 -2.84 4.73
C ASP A 180 0.24 -1.79 3.64
N MET A 181 0.66 -2.22 2.47
CA MET A 181 0.76 -1.42 1.26
C MET A 181 -0.37 -1.84 0.31
N ALA A 182 -1.41 -1.02 0.21
CA ALA A 182 -2.54 -1.22 -0.68
C ALA A 182 -2.32 -0.45 -1.98
N ILE A 183 -2.29 -1.16 -3.11
CA ILE A 183 -2.01 -0.60 -4.43
C ILE A 183 -3.32 -0.20 -5.08
N GLY A 184 -3.49 1.08 -5.36
CA GLY A 184 -4.70 1.63 -5.97
C GLY A 184 -4.68 1.67 -7.50
N ALA A 185 -5.79 2.13 -8.08
CA ALA A 185 -6.00 2.12 -9.53
C ALA A 185 -5.11 3.11 -10.30
N ARG A 186 -4.58 4.13 -9.62
CA ARG A 186 -3.66 5.12 -10.24
C ARG A 186 -2.18 4.76 -10.02
N PHE A 187 -1.89 3.61 -9.45
CA PHE A 187 -0.51 3.17 -9.33
C PHE A 187 0.02 2.73 -10.70
N GLU A 188 1.14 3.31 -11.08
CA GLU A 188 1.89 2.91 -12.26
C GLU A 188 3.19 2.24 -11.81
N PHE A 189 3.38 0.99 -12.22
CA PHE A 189 4.60 0.27 -11.90
C PHE A 189 5.76 0.82 -12.73
N ALA A 190 6.84 1.15 -12.05
CA ALA A 190 8.13 1.48 -12.65
C ALA A 190 9.24 0.85 -11.82
N ASP A 191 10.37 0.58 -12.46
CA ASP A 191 11.55 0.10 -11.75
C ASP A 191 11.97 1.12 -10.68
N THR A 192 12.36 0.61 -9.51
CA THR A 192 12.78 1.48 -8.40
C THR A 192 14.00 2.32 -8.82
N PRO A 193 13.91 3.66 -8.72
CA PRO A 193 15.03 4.54 -9.06
C PRO A 193 16.28 4.25 -8.21
N GLU A 194 17.46 4.43 -8.78
CA GLU A 194 18.74 4.19 -8.08
C GLU A 194 18.92 5.08 -6.84
N THR A 195 18.32 6.28 -6.83
CA THR A 195 18.30 7.15 -5.65
C THR A 195 17.55 6.50 -4.49
N VAL A 196 16.41 5.87 -4.73
CA VAL A 196 15.62 5.15 -3.73
C VAL A 196 16.37 3.90 -3.25
N LYS A 197 16.97 3.12 -4.15
CA LYS A 197 17.79 1.96 -3.77
C LYS A 197 18.96 2.37 -2.88
N THR A 198 19.63 3.47 -3.22
CA THR A 198 20.74 4.00 -2.43
C THR A 198 20.28 4.46 -1.04
N GLU A 199 19.12 5.12 -0.95
CA GLU A 199 18.53 5.54 0.33
C GLU A 199 18.19 4.34 1.22
N LEU A 200 17.50 3.32 0.68
CA LEU A 200 17.15 2.10 1.42
C LEU A 200 18.38 1.32 1.89
N LYS A 201 19.43 1.27 1.05
CA LYS A 201 20.72 0.69 1.43
C LYS A 201 21.38 1.46 2.59
N ALA A 202 21.40 2.78 2.53
CA ALA A 202 21.96 3.62 3.59
C ALA A 202 21.19 3.45 4.91
N ILE A 203 19.85 3.33 4.87
CA ILE A 203 19.02 3.02 6.03
C ILE A 203 19.41 1.65 6.64
N SER A 204 19.60 0.64 5.79
CA SER A 204 19.99 -0.71 6.21
C SER A 204 21.38 -0.72 6.85
N GLU A 205 22.34 -0.01 6.26
CA GLU A 205 23.70 0.11 6.76
C GLU A 205 23.77 0.85 8.11
N ALA A 206 22.96 1.91 8.28
CA ALA A 206 22.89 2.67 9.51
C ALA A 206 22.30 1.85 10.69
N ALA A 207 21.44 0.89 10.39
CA ALA A 207 20.83 -0.01 11.37
C ALA A 207 21.74 -1.22 11.74
N THR A 208 22.79 -1.49 10.95
CA THR A 208 23.70 -2.61 11.21
C THR A 208 24.58 -2.30 12.42
N PRO A 209 24.63 -3.16 13.46
CA PRO A 209 25.52 -2.96 14.58
C PRO A 209 26.98 -2.83 14.13
N PRO A 210 27.81 -2.07 14.86
CA PRO A 210 29.22 -1.97 14.54
C PRO A 210 29.87 -3.36 14.63
N ALA A 211 30.77 -3.66 13.68
CA ALA A 211 31.48 -4.93 13.66
C ALA A 211 32.41 -5.04 14.89
N VAL A 212 32.50 -6.23 15.44
CA VAL A 212 33.50 -6.57 16.48
C VAL A 212 34.61 -7.33 15.79
N ILE A 213 35.83 -6.76 15.75
CA ILE A 213 37.03 -7.39 15.19
C ILE A 213 38.01 -7.54 16.34
N ASP A 214 38.52 -8.76 16.56
CA ASP A 214 39.48 -9.09 17.64
C ASP A 214 39.03 -8.59 19.03
N GLY A 215 37.74 -8.74 19.35
CA GLY A 215 37.18 -8.29 20.62
C GLY A 215 37.06 -6.79 20.81
N ARG A 216 37.38 -6.00 19.78
CA ARG A 216 37.20 -4.55 19.78
C ARG A 216 35.99 -4.18 18.95
N THR A 217 35.02 -3.51 19.58
CA THR A 217 33.89 -2.88 18.86
C THR A 217 34.44 -1.70 18.06
N LEU A 218 34.25 -1.71 16.75
CA LEU A 218 34.54 -0.55 15.90
C LEU A 218 33.67 0.62 16.32
N ALA A 219 34.15 1.85 16.09
CA ALA A 219 33.34 3.04 16.35
C ALA A 219 31.95 2.91 15.73
N PRO A 220 30.87 3.34 16.44
CA PRO A 220 29.55 3.32 15.88
C PRO A 220 29.57 4.13 14.57
N ARG A 221 28.95 3.56 13.51
CA ARG A 221 28.74 4.31 12.28
C ARG A 221 27.98 5.58 12.63
N SER A 222 28.36 6.69 12.02
CA SER A 222 27.67 7.97 12.21
C SER A 222 26.17 7.76 12.14
N THR A 223 25.44 8.29 13.11
CA THR A 223 23.98 8.27 13.06
C THR A 223 23.55 9.02 11.81
N MET A 224 23.02 8.29 10.83
CA MET A 224 22.49 8.89 9.62
C MET A 224 21.43 9.92 10.02
N PRO A 225 21.46 11.15 9.49
CA PRO A 225 20.37 12.10 9.69
C PRO A 225 19.06 11.47 9.19
N ILE A 226 17.94 11.88 9.78
CA ILE A 226 16.63 11.44 9.28
C ILE A 226 16.48 11.97 7.86
N PRO A 227 16.28 11.11 6.84
CA PRO A 227 16.12 11.59 5.48
C PRO A 227 14.84 12.42 5.36
N PRO A 228 14.81 13.43 4.47
CA PRO A 228 13.60 14.19 4.21
C PRO A 228 12.47 13.27 3.72
N LEU A 229 11.23 13.74 3.83
CA LEU A 229 10.11 13.03 3.22
C LEU A 229 10.33 12.91 1.71
N PRO A 230 9.97 11.77 1.10
CA PRO A 230 10.10 11.61 -0.34
C PRO A 230 9.20 12.63 -1.05
N THR A 231 9.79 13.34 -2.02
CA THR A 231 9.08 14.27 -2.89
C THR A 231 8.81 13.58 -4.23
N ALA A 232 7.54 13.43 -4.59
CA ALA A 232 7.15 12.96 -5.89
C ALA A 232 6.08 13.89 -6.45
N ALA A 233 6.11 14.11 -7.76
CA ALA A 233 5.00 14.72 -8.48
C ALA A 233 3.87 13.69 -8.54
N CYS A 234 2.99 13.69 -7.55
CA CYS A 234 1.84 12.80 -7.53
C CYS A 234 0.83 13.29 -8.56
N ALA A 235 0.51 12.46 -9.56
CA ALA A 235 -0.51 12.77 -10.54
C ALA A 235 -1.84 13.02 -9.85
N SER A 236 -2.40 14.19 -10.10
CA SER A 236 -3.73 14.64 -9.62
C SER A 236 -4.84 14.05 -10.47
#